data_2edd71383deb3d346ff15ec338350b5d
#
_entry.id   2edd71383deb3d346ff15ec338350b5d
#
_cell.length_a   1.000
_cell.length_b   1.000
_cell.length_c   1.000
_cell.angle_alpha   90.00
_cell.angle_beta   90.00
_cell.angle_gamma   90.00
#
_symmetry.space_group_name_H-M   'P 1'
#
loop_
_entity.id
_entity.type
_entity.pdbx_description
1 polymer ?
#
loop_
_entity_poly.entity_id
_entity_poly.type
_entity_poly.pdbx_seq_one_letter_code
_entity_poly.pdbx_strand_id
1 'polypeptide(L)'
;EADRMLDMGFIHDIRKVLAILPPEKQSLLFSATFSDEIKALAERLLKSPRIIEVARRNATADTIAQKVHPVDRDRKRELLTHLIERHDWHQVLVFTRMKHGANRLVEYLDKHGISAMAIHGNKSQSARTRALSEFKAGTLRVLVATDIAARGIDIDQLPHVVNFELPNVEEDYVHRIGRTGRAGRSGEAISLVAPDEEKLLRNIERMTRQS
;
A
#
# COMPACT_ATOMS: atom_id res chain seq x y z
N GLU A 1 1.17 12.42 -2.53
CA GLU A 1 -0.03 11.74 -3.10
C GLU A 1 -0.64 12.53 -4.27
N ALA A 2 0.04 13.60 -4.78
CA ALA A 2 -0.50 14.39 -5.89
C ALA A 2 -0.63 13.56 -7.18
N ASP A 3 0.33 12.69 -7.46
CA ASP A 3 0.30 11.71 -8.53
C ASP A 3 -0.97 10.86 -8.48
N ARG A 4 -1.30 10.34 -7.33
CA ARG A 4 -2.47 9.48 -7.18
C ARG A 4 -3.79 10.25 -7.29
N MET A 5 -3.84 11.44 -6.74
CA MET A 5 -5.03 12.30 -6.89
C MET A 5 -5.28 12.63 -8.37
N LEU A 6 -4.22 12.83 -9.15
CA LEU A 6 -4.30 13.05 -10.58
C LEU A 6 -4.80 11.80 -11.31
N ASP A 7 -4.21 10.63 -11.05
CA ASP A 7 -4.61 9.33 -11.62
C ASP A 7 -6.08 8.97 -11.36
N MET A 8 -6.59 9.36 -10.19
CA MET A 8 -7.99 9.18 -9.81
C MET A 8 -8.94 10.23 -10.41
N GLY A 9 -8.44 11.17 -11.20
CA GLY A 9 -9.24 12.19 -11.87
C GLY A 9 -9.71 13.35 -10.98
N PHE A 10 -9.18 13.52 -9.78
CA PHE A 10 -9.58 14.58 -8.84
C PHE A 10 -9.13 15.98 -9.21
N ILE A 11 -8.51 16.18 -10.37
CA ILE A 11 -7.99 17.49 -10.78
C ILE A 11 -9.07 18.59 -10.78
N HIS A 12 -10.31 18.25 -11.16
CA HIS A 12 -11.40 19.20 -11.17
C HIS A 12 -11.85 19.59 -9.75
N ASP A 13 -11.86 18.64 -8.83
CA ASP A 13 -12.24 18.89 -7.44
C ASP A 13 -11.16 19.66 -6.69
N ILE A 14 -9.89 19.35 -6.96
CA ILE A 14 -8.73 20.10 -6.46
C ILE A 14 -8.85 21.58 -6.90
N ARG A 15 -9.17 21.84 -8.16
CA ARG A 15 -9.36 23.21 -8.67
C ARG A 15 -10.49 23.95 -7.97
N LYS A 16 -11.63 23.30 -7.71
CA LYS A 16 -12.75 23.89 -6.96
C LYS A 16 -12.34 24.27 -5.55
N VAL A 17 -11.63 23.39 -4.84
CA VAL A 17 -11.13 23.67 -3.50
C VAL A 17 -10.14 24.84 -3.52
N LEU A 18 -9.21 24.86 -4.47
CA LEU A 18 -8.23 25.94 -4.58
C LEU A 18 -8.86 27.29 -4.90
N ALA A 19 -9.97 27.32 -5.63
CA ALA A 19 -10.69 28.55 -5.98
C ALA A 19 -11.32 29.26 -4.78
N ILE A 20 -11.64 28.54 -3.70
CA ILE A 20 -12.21 29.11 -2.47
C ILE A 20 -11.16 29.46 -1.41
N LEU A 21 -9.90 29.09 -1.64
CA LEU A 21 -8.81 29.41 -0.72
C LEU A 21 -8.28 30.82 -0.93
N PRO A 22 -7.72 31.46 0.11
CA PRO A 22 -7.09 32.77 -0.02
C PRO A 22 -6.01 32.77 -1.12
N PRO A 23 -5.90 33.90 -1.90
CA PRO A 23 -4.87 34.01 -2.94
C PRO A 23 -3.45 34.01 -2.38
N GLU A 24 -3.28 34.60 -1.19
CA GLU A 24 -2.01 34.54 -0.46
C GLU A 24 -2.01 33.35 0.50
N LYS A 25 -1.19 32.39 0.19
CA LYS A 25 -1.01 31.16 0.99
C LYS A 25 0.31 30.51 0.66
N GLN A 26 0.85 29.77 1.60
CA GLN A 26 1.92 28.81 1.33
C GLN A 26 1.31 27.52 0.82
N SER A 27 1.73 27.08 -0.36
CA SER A 27 1.26 25.83 -0.95
C SER A 27 2.42 24.84 -1.02
N LEU A 28 2.19 23.61 -0.52
CA LEU A 28 3.12 22.51 -0.56
C LEU A 28 2.50 21.36 -1.35
N LEU A 29 3.25 20.82 -2.32
CA LEU A 29 2.83 19.68 -3.12
C LEU A 29 3.78 18.52 -2.84
N PHE A 30 3.23 17.38 -2.42
CA PHE A 30 3.97 16.15 -2.18
C PHE A 30 3.53 15.08 -3.17
N SER A 31 4.48 14.42 -3.80
CA SER A 31 4.23 13.33 -4.74
C SER A 31 5.33 12.28 -4.64
N ALA A 32 4.98 11.02 -4.78
CA ALA A 32 5.94 9.92 -4.83
C ALA A 32 6.60 9.81 -6.21
N THR A 33 5.91 10.28 -7.27
CA THR A 33 6.41 10.31 -8.64
C THR A 33 6.48 11.75 -9.15
N PHE A 34 7.33 12.00 -10.13
CA PHE A 34 7.52 13.32 -10.71
C PHE A 34 7.45 13.25 -12.24
N SER A 35 6.31 12.72 -12.74
CA SER A 35 6.00 12.67 -14.16
C SER A 35 5.80 14.08 -14.75
N ASP A 36 5.78 14.18 -16.08
CA ASP A 36 5.58 15.48 -16.73
C ASP A 36 4.19 16.05 -16.44
N GLU A 37 3.17 15.20 -16.22
CA GLU A 37 1.84 15.63 -15.77
C GLU A 37 1.88 16.24 -14.37
N ILE A 38 2.66 15.65 -13.44
CA ILE A 38 2.82 16.18 -12.09
C ILE A 38 3.61 17.49 -12.10
N LYS A 39 4.63 17.61 -12.95
CA LYS A 39 5.35 18.88 -13.15
C LYS A 39 4.41 19.97 -13.65
N ALA A 40 3.64 19.68 -14.69
CA ALA A 40 2.66 20.63 -15.24
C ALA A 40 1.56 21.01 -14.21
N LEU A 41 1.17 20.06 -13.35
CA LEU A 41 0.25 20.34 -12.25
C LEU A 41 0.90 21.27 -11.23
N ALA A 42 2.13 21.00 -10.82
CA ALA A 42 2.88 21.82 -9.87
C ALA A 42 3.06 23.26 -10.38
N GLU A 43 3.45 23.44 -11.64
CA GLU A 43 3.62 24.76 -12.28
C GLU A 43 2.32 25.57 -12.31
N ARG A 44 1.17 24.90 -12.47
CA ARG A 44 -0.15 25.55 -12.48
C ARG A 44 -0.68 25.91 -11.09
N LEU A 45 -0.33 25.11 -10.08
CA LEU A 45 -0.87 25.27 -8.73
C LEU A 45 0.03 26.06 -7.79
N LEU A 46 1.32 26.10 -8.06
CA LEU A 46 2.33 26.70 -7.19
C LEU A 46 2.92 27.96 -7.84
N LYS A 47 3.32 28.90 -7.01
CA LYS A 47 4.01 30.13 -7.45
C LYS A 47 5.52 29.94 -7.23
N SER A 48 6.28 29.80 -8.32
CA SER A 48 7.75 29.63 -8.29
C SER A 48 8.19 28.57 -7.28
N PRO A 49 7.75 27.30 -7.40
CA PRO A 49 8.01 26.29 -6.39
C PRO A 49 9.49 25.93 -6.32
N ARG A 50 9.98 25.69 -5.10
CA ARG A 50 11.26 25.04 -4.90
C ARG A 50 11.06 23.52 -4.93
N ILE A 51 11.78 22.84 -5.80
CA ILE A 51 11.75 21.38 -5.90
C ILE A 51 12.77 20.79 -4.92
N ILE A 52 12.30 19.87 -4.07
CA ILE A 52 13.14 19.11 -3.13
C ILE A 52 12.93 17.63 -3.43
N GLU A 53 13.93 16.98 -3.97
CA GLU A 53 13.92 15.54 -4.23
C GLU A 53 14.69 14.83 -3.11
N VAL A 54 14.00 13.92 -2.38
CA VAL A 54 14.54 13.33 -1.13
C VAL A 54 15.09 11.92 -1.32
N ALA A 55 14.68 11.17 -2.35
CA ALA A 55 15.16 9.81 -2.58
C ALA A 55 15.07 9.39 -4.05
N ARG A 56 15.92 8.44 -4.47
CA ARG A 56 15.78 7.73 -5.74
C ARG A 56 14.57 6.79 -5.69
N ARG A 57 13.84 6.68 -6.81
CA ARG A 57 12.55 5.97 -6.97
C ARG A 57 12.48 4.55 -6.39
N ASN A 58 13.57 3.82 -6.27
CA ASN A 58 13.57 2.39 -5.91
C ASN A 58 14.43 2.05 -4.68
N ALA A 59 14.99 3.04 -3.98
CA ALA A 59 15.88 2.79 -2.84
C ALA A 59 15.22 1.98 -1.71
N THR A 60 13.90 2.02 -1.59
CA THR A 60 13.14 1.25 -0.60
C THR A 60 13.06 -0.23 -0.98
N ALA A 61 12.89 -0.54 -2.26
CA ALA A 61 12.80 -1.93 -2.72
C ALA A 61 14.13 -2.69 -2.56
N ASP A 62 15.27 -1.99 -2.69
CA ASP A 62 16.60 -2.59 -2.62
C ASP A 62 16.97 -3.07 -1.20
N THR A 63 16.30 -2.56 -0.16
CA THR A 63 16.61 -2.87 1.24
C THR A 63 15.65 -3.88 1.89
N ILE A 64 14.59 -4.30 1.18
CA ILE A 64 13.55 -5.19 1.69
C ILE A 64 13.76 -6.59 1.12
N ALA A 65 13.77 -7.60 2.00
CA ALA A 65 13.76 -9.00 1.57
C ALA A 65 12.43 -9.32 0.89
N GLN A 66 12.46 -9.63 -0.40
CA GLN A 66 11.26 -9.90 -1.19
C GLN A 66 11.20 -11.38 -1.57
N LYS A 67 10.02 -11.98 -1.41
CA LYS A 67 9.77 -13.38 -1.79
C LYS A 67 8.50 -13.48 -2.60
N VAL A 68 8.54 -14.33 -3.62
CA VAL A 68 7.39 -14.67 -4.46
C VAL A 68 7.03 -16.12 -4.25
N HIS A 69 5.76 -16.39 -3.98
CA HIS A 69 5.20 -17.74 -3.91
C HIS A 69 4.19 -17.94 -5.04
N PRO A 70 4.54 -18.69 -6.09
CA PRO A 70 3.56 -19.13 -7.08
C PRO A 70 2.51 -20.01 -6.42
N VAL A 71 1.24 -19.70 -6.61
CA VAL A 71 0.13 -20.42 -5.98
C VAL A 71 -1.16 -20.18 -6.75
N ASP A 72 -1.99 -21.21 -6.87
CA ASP A 72 -3.31 -21.09 -7.45
C ASP A 72 -4.17 -20.09 -6.66
N ARG A 73 -4.98 -19.30 -7.36
CA ARG A 73 -5.82 -18.25 -6.78
C ARG A 73 -6.66 -18.75 -5.60
N ASP A 74 -7.27 -19.92 -5.76
CA ASP A 74 -8.16 -20.50 -4.75
C ASP A 74 -7.41 -21.01 -3.50
N ARG A 75 -6.12 -21.26 -3.62
CA ARG A 75 -5.27 -21.74 -2.53
C ARG A 75 -4.47 -20.64 -1.82
N LYS A 76 -4.53 -19.40 -2.29
CA LYS A 76 -3.80 -18.27 -1.66
C LYS A 76 -4.12 -18.11 -0.18
N ARG A 77 -5.38 -18.23 0.21
CA ARG A 77 -5.82 -18.11 1.61
C ARG A 77 -5.25 -19.21 2.49
N GLU A 78 -5.20 -20.45 1.98
CA GLU A 78 -4.59 -21.59 2.68
C GLU A 78 -3.10 -21.37 2.89
N LEU A 79 -2.40 -20.97 1.83
CA LEU A 79 -0.96 -20.69 1.90
C LEU A 79 -0.66 -19.53 2.88
N LEU A 80 -1.43 -18.45 2.84
CA LEU A 80 -1.26 -17.34 3.78
C LEU A 80 -1.42 -17.80 5.22
N THR A 81 -2.50 -18.55 5.52
CA THR A 81 -2.75 -19.11 6.86
C THR A 81 -1.58 -19.97 7.30
N HIS A 82 -1.12 -20.90 6.42
CA HIS A 82 0.01 -21.76 6.71
C HIS A 82 1.30 -20.97 7.01
N LEU A 83 1.61 -19.93 6.24
CA LEU A 83 2.79 -19.10 6.47
C LEU A 83 2.71 -18.36 7.83
N ILE A 84 1.54 -17.78 8.15
CA ILE A 84 1.32 -17.07 9.41
C ILE A 84 1.49 -18.03 10.60
N GLU A 85 0.89 -19.20 10.55
CA GLU A 85 0.97 -20.22 11.64
C GLU A 85 2.36 -20.81 11.78
N ARG A 86 2.93 -21.28 10.66
CA ARG A 86 4.23 -21.96 10.65
C ARG A 86 5.37 -21.09 11.16
N HIS A 87 5.35 -19.79 10.84
CA HIS A 87 6.39 -18.84 11.21
C HIS A 87 6.01 -17.96 12.39
N ASP A 88 4.85 -18.20 12.99
CA ASP A 88 4.29 -17.41 14.09
C ASP A 88 4.32 -15.90 13.82
N TRP A 89 3.90 -15.50 12.63
CA TRP A 89 3.91 -14.10 12.24
C TRP A 89 2.89 -13.27 13.02
N HIS A 90 3.33 -12.13 13.49
CA HIS A 90 2.53 -11.09 14.12
C HIS A 90 2.68 -9.77 13.37
N GLN A 91 1.69 -8.89 13.51
CA GLN A 91 1.64 -7.59 12.82
C GLN A 91 1.84 -7.73 11.30
N VAL A 92 1.05 -8.55 10.67
CA VAL A 92 1.07 -8.80 9.21
C VAL A 92 0.11 -7.85 8.51
N LEU A 93 0.63 -6.99 7.62
CA LEU A 93 -0.20 -6.17 6.73
C LEU A 93 -0.40 -6.90 5.42
N VAL A 94 -1.66 -7.19 5.10
CA VAL A 94 -2.04 -7.93 3.88
C VAL A 94 -2.78 -7.02 2.92
N PHE A 95 -2.33 -6.97 1.68
CA PHE A 95 -2.94 -6.17 0.63
C PHE A 95 -3.82 -7.01 -0.29
N THR A 96 -5.05 -6.55 -0.50
CA THR A 96 -5.99 -7.03 -1.51
C THR A 96 -6.38 -5.88 -2.45
N ARG A 97 -6.79 -6.21 -3.69
CA ARG A 97 -7.25 -5.20 -4.65
C ARG A 97 -8.64 -4.65 -4.31
N MET A 98 -9.52 -5.54 -3.83
CA MET A 98 -10.95 -5.25 -3.69
C MET A 98 -11.43 -5.38 -2.24
N LYS A 99 -12.34 -4.48 -1.84
CA LYS A 99 -12.97 -4.48 -0.52
C LYS A 99 -13.67 -5.80 -0.16
N HIS A 100 -14.32 -6.44 -1.12
CA HIS A 100 -14.99 -7.73 -0.91
C HIS A 100 -13.97 -8.86 -0.70
N GLY A 101 -12.83 -8.81 -1.39
CA GLY A 101 -11.70 -9.72 -1.16
C GLY A 101 -11.17 -9.60 0.26
N ALA A 102 -10.99 -8.35 0.73
CA ALA A 102 -10.54 -8.08 2.09
C ALA A 102 -11.49 -8.68 3.15
N ASN A 103 -12.80 -8.46 3.03
CA ASN A 103 -13.76 -9.02 3.97
C ASN A 103 -13.75 -10.56 3.99
N ARG A 104 -13.79 -11.20 2.81
CA ARG A 104 -13.75 -12.67 2.72
C ARG A 104 -12.47 -13.27 3.31
N LEU A 105 -11.34 -12.60 3.11
CA LEU A 105 -10.07 -13.05 3.68
C LEU A 105 -10.09 -12.94 5.21
N VAL A 106 -10.58 -11.85 5.77
CA VAL A 106 -10.75 -11.69 7.22
C VAL A 106 -11.63 -12.78 7.80
N GLU A 107 -12.81 -13.03 7.22
CA GLU A 107 -13.71 -14.10 7.65
C GLU A 107 -13.04 -15.49 7.61
N TYR A 108 -12.22 -15.73 6.60
CA TYR A 108 -11.47 -16.98 6.49
C TYR A 108 -10.40 -17.11 7.59
N LEU A 109 -9.61 -16.06 7.83
CA LEU A 109 -8.57 -16.04 8.85
C LEU A 109 -9.16 -16.20 10.26
N ASP A 110 -10.24 -15.48 10.58
CA ASP A 110 -10.93 -15.57 11.87
C ASP A 110 -11.45 -16.99 12.13
N LYS A 111 -12.02 -17.67 11.12
CA LYS A 111 -12.46 -19.07 11.21
C LYS A 111 -11.31 -20.04 11.51
N HIS A 112 -10.07 -19.66 11.18
CA HIS A 112 -8.86 -20.44 11.46
C HIS A 112 -8.11 -19.94 12.71
N GLY A 113 -8.75 -19.14 13.56
CA GLY A 113 -8.17 -18.68 14.83
C GLY A 113 -7.12 -17.57 14.69
N ILE A 114 -7.01 -16.94 13.52
CA ILE A 114 -6.09 -15.82 13.29
C ILE A 114 -6.89 -14.51 13.36
N SER A 115 -6.64 -13.70 14.41
CA SER A 115 -7.32 -12.42 14.56
C SER A 115 -7.00 -11.48 13.39
N ALA A 116 -8.05 -11.06 12.68
CA ALA A 116 -7.91 -10.23 11.48
C ALA A 116 -8.99 -9.15 11.41
N MET A 117 -8.65 -7.99 10.91
CA MET A 117 -9.59 -6.91 10.57
C MET A 117 -9.30 -6.33 9.20
N ALA A 118 -10.35 -5.85 8.52
CA ALA A 118 -10.23 -5.20 7.22
C ALA A 118 -10.36 -3.68 7.33
N ILE A 119 -9.55 -2.96 6.55
CA ILE A 119 -9.69 -1.52 6.31
C ILE A 119 -9.89 -1.26 4.82
N HIS A 120 -11.00 -0.62 4.48
CA HIS A 120 -11.33 -0.21 3.11
C HIS A 120 -12.40 0.89 3.14
N GLY A 121 -12.71 1.48 1.98
CA GLY A 121 -13.59 2.65 1.87
C GLY A 121 -15.01 2.47 2.44
N ASN A 122 -15.52 1.22 2.58
CA ASN A 122 -16.85 0.96 3.15
C ASN A 122 -16.84 0.76 4.68
N LYS A 123 -15.67 0.80 5.33
CA LYS A 123 -15.60 0.75 6.81
C LYS A 123 -15.79 2.15 7.38
N SER A 124 -16.55 2.26 8.47
CA SER A 124 -16.70 3.51 9.22
C SER A 124 -15.35 4.00 9.75
N GLN A 125 -15.22 5.30 10.00
CA GLN A 125 -13.99 5.85 10.54
C GLN A 125 -13.66 5.26 11.91
N SER A 126 -14.67 5.01 12.76
CA SER A 126 -14.48 4.37 14.06
C SER A 126 -13.94 2.93 13.93
N ALA A 127 -14.48 2.13 12.99
CA ALA A 127 -13.99 0.78 12.74
C ALA A 127 -12.54 0.79 12.22
N ARG A 128 -12.18 1.74 11.36
CA ARG A 128 -10.81 1.90 10.85
C ARG A 128 -9.84 2.29 11.96
N THR A 129 -10.22 3.27 12.80
CA THR A 129 -9.40 3.71 13.93
C THR A 129 -9.18 2.57 14.94
N ARG A 130 -10.22 1.80 15.24
CA ARG A 130 -10.12 0.63 16.12
C ARG A 130 -9.16 -0.41 15.55
N ALA A 131 -9.33 -0.81 14.28
CA ALA A 131 -8.47 -1.81 13.64
C ALA A 131 -6.98 -1.39 13.67
N LEU A 132 -6.70 -0.10 13.41
CA LEU A 132 -5.36 0.45 13.45
C LEU A 132 -4.77 0.46 14.87
N SER A 133 -5.57 0.84 15.86
CA SER A 133 -5.13 0.86 17.25
C SER A 133 -4.80 -0.55 17.74
N GLU A 134 -5.66 -1.52 17.50
CA GLU A 134 -5.45 -2.93 17.87
C GLU A 134 -4.24 -3.54 17.13
N PHE A 135 -4.04 -3.19 15.86
CA PHE A 135 -2.90 -3.64 15.07
C PHE A 135 -1.57 -3.05 15.58
N LYS A 136 -1.54 -1.75 15.87
CA LYS A 136 -0.36 -1.11 16.47
C LYS A 136 -0.03 -1.64 17.87
N ALA A 137 -1.03 -1.95 18.65
CA ALA A 137 -0.88 -2.55 19.98
C ALA A 137 -0.44 -4.02 19.94
N GLY A 138 -0.46 -4.68 18.77
CA GLY A 138 -0.12 -6.09 18.61
C GLY A 138 -1.22 -7.07 19.06
N THR A 139 -2.40 -6.57 19.43
CA THR A 139 -3.56 -7.41 19.80
C THR A 139 -4.29 -7.95 18.57
N LEU A 140 -4.19 -7.25 17.44
CA LEU A 140 -4.65 -7.71 16.13
C LEU A 140 -3.45 -8.26 15.35
N ARG A 141 -3.52 -9.52 14.97
CA ARG A 141 -2.42 -10.22 14.28
C ARG A 141 -2.29 -9.83 12.82
N VAL A 142 -3.42 -9.68 12.11
CA VAL A 142 -3.48 -9.40 10.68
C VAL A 142 -4.37 -8.20 10.37
N LEU A 143 -3.83 -7.25 9.61
CA LEU A 143 -4.61 -6.15 9.06
C LEU A 143 -4.71 -6.34 7.54
N VAL A 144 -5.92 -6.48 7.01
CA VAL A 144 -6.16 -6.61 5.57
C VAL A 144 -6.62 -5.27 5.01
N ALA A 145 -5.88 -4.73 4.05
CA ALA A 145 -6.11 -3.40 3.50
C ALA A 145 -6.21 -3.39 1.98
N THR A 146 -7.00 -2.44 1.46
CA THR A 146 -6.88 -2.01 0.05
C THR A 146 -5.89 -0.85 -0.05
N ASP A 147 -5.29 -0.64 -1.23
CA ASP A 147 -4.30 0.42 -1.45
C ASP A 147 -4.81 1.80 -1.02
N ILE A 148 -6.05 2.14 -1.39
CA ILE A 148 -6.65 3.43 -1.06
C ILE A 148 -6.78 3.60 0.46
N ALA A 149 -7.18 2.56 1.18
CA ALA A 149 -7.36 2.63 2.62
C ALA A 149 -6.04 2.65 3.40
N ALA A 150 -4.98 2.06 2.85
CA ALA A 150 -3.66 2.03 3.45
C ALA A 150 -2.86 3.33 3.25
N ARG A 151 -3.32 4.21 2.35
CA ARG A 151 -2.69 5.51 2.13
C ARG A 151 -2.99 6.47 3.27
N GLY A 152 -2.00 7.29 3.61
CA GLY A 152 -2.11 8.26 4.71
C GLY A 152 -2.21 7.63 6.10
N ILE A 153 -2.03 6.30 6.21
CA ILE A 153 -2.01 5.62 7.50
C ILE A 153 -0.56 5.52 7.97
N ASP A 154 -0.34 5.95 9.19
CA ASP A 154 0.93 5.83 9.88
C ASP A 154 1.12 4.38 10.37
N ILE A 155 1.40 3.47 9.43
CA ILE A 155 1.80 2.09 9.67
C ILE A 155 3.05 1.85 8.82
N ASP A 156 4.18 1.78 9.48
CA ASP A 156 5.46 1.45 8.88
C ASP A 156 6.29 0.58 9.84
N GLN A 157 7.49 0.22 9.40
CA GLN A 157 8.42 -0.64 10.15
C GLN A 157 7.83 -2.00 10.55
N LEU A 158 6.87 -2.49 9.76
CA LEU A 158 6.25 -3.78 10.01
C LEU A 158 7.24 -4.93 9.73
N PRO A 159 7.15 -6.04 10.47
CA PRO A 159 7.95 -7.22 10.16
C PRO A 159 7.56 -7.87 8.83
N HIS A 160 6.25 -7.91 8.51
CA HIS A 160 5.74 -8.60 7.33
C HIS A 160 4.69 -7.79 6.57
N VAL A 161 4.90 -7.68 5.26
CA VAL A 161 3.91 -7.19 4.30
C VAL A 161 3.61 -8.28 3.29
N VAL A 162 2.35 -8.57 3.06
CA VAL A 162 1.92 -9.61 2.11
C VAL A 162 1.07 -9.00 1.00
N ASN A 163 1.49 -9.13 -0.24
CA ASN A 163 0.65 -8.92 -1.40
C ASN A 163 -0.17 -10.19 -1.66
N PHE A 164 -1.36 -10.28 -1.07
CA PHE A 164 -2.29 -11.38 -1.34
C PHE A 164 -2.76 -11.37 -2.79
N GLU A 165 -2.92 -10.18 -3.34
CA GLU A 165 -3.09 -9.91 -4.77
C GLU A 165 -2.10 -8.83 -5.19
N LEU A 166 -1.42 -9.01 -6.32
CA LEU A 166 -0.54 -7.99 -6.87
C LEU A 166 -1.34 -6.74 -7.26
N PRO A 167 -0.78 -5.54 -7.11
CA PRO A 167 -1.45 -4.32 -7.54
C PRO A 167 -1.56 -4.24 -9.07
N ASN A 168 -2.58 -3.54 -9.56
CA ASN A 168 -2.73 -3.28 -11.00
C ASN A 168 -1.76 -2.21 -11.51
N VAL A 169 -1.26 -1.36 -10.62
CA VAL A 169 -0.30 -0.28 -10.89
C VAL A 169 1.01 -0.64 -10.22
N GLU A 170 2.09 -0.71 -10.99
CA GLU A 170 3.39 -1.21 -10.53
C GLU A 170 3.96 -0.36 -9.38
N GLU A 171 3.77 0.94 -9.42
CA GLU A 171 4.22 1.87 -8.38
C GLU A 171 3.58 1.58 -7.02
N ASP A 172 2.33 1.08 -7.00
CA ASP A 172 1.66 0.69 -5.75
C ASP A 172 2.40 -0.46 -5.05
N TYR A 173 3.11 -1.31 -5.78
CA TYR A 173 3.94 -2.37 -5.20
C TYR A 173 5.02 -1.80 -4.27
N VAL A 174 5.75 -0.80 -4.73
CA VAL A 174 6.81 -0.14 -3.93
C VAL A 174 6.21 0.55 -2.71
N HIS A 175 5.05 1.19 -2.86
CA HIS A 175 4.33 1.82 -1.74
C HIS A 175 3.85 0.80 -0.70
N ARG A 176 3.42 -0.40 -1.13
CA ARG A 176 3.00 -1.49 -0.24
C ARG A 176 4.19 -2.05 0.54
N ILE A 177 5.25 -2.46 -0.15
CA ILE A 177 6.41 -3.05 0.51
C ILE A 177 7.16 -2.04 1.37
N GLY A 178 7.09 -0.74 1.04
CA GLY A 178 7.67 0.35 1.83
C GLY A 178 7.07 0.51 3.23
N ARG A 179 6.08 -0.32 3.62
CA ARG A 179 5.57 -0.42 4.99
C ARG A 179 6.43 -1.33 5.89
N THR A 180 7.41 -2.01 5.33
CA THR A 180 8.39 -2.83 6.05
C THR A 180 9.82 -2.36 5.78
N GLY A 181 10.82 -2.87 6.50
CA GLY A 181 12.24 -2.71 6.19
C GLY A 181 12.80 -1.28 6.29
N ARG A 182 12.34 -0.45 7.23
CA ARG A 182 12.88 0.91 7.46
C ARG A 182 13.79 0.98 8.69
N ALA A 183 14.66 1.99 8.70
CA ALA A 183 15.51 2.37 9.85
C ALA A 183 16.45 1.24 10.35
N GLY A 184 17.03 0.46 9.43
CA GLY A 184 18.01 -0.59 9.79
C GLY A 184 17.38 -1.87 10.34
N ARG A 185 16.03 -2.00 10.34
CA ARG A 185 15.32 -3.25 10.65
C ARG A 185 15.09 -4.04 9.36
N SER A 186 15.41 -5.33 9.40
CA SER A 186 15.06 -6.24 8.33
C SER A 186 13.54 -6.47 8.31
N GLY A 187 12.92 -6.26 7.18
CA GLY A 187 11.51 -6.58 6.96
C GLY A 187 11.35 -7.47 5.75
N GLU A 188 10.24 -8.18 5.68
CA GLU A 188 9.96 -9.13 4.62
C GLU A 188 8.67 -8.76 3.87
N ALA A 189 8.78 -8.74 2.54
CA ALA A 189 7.65 -8.56 1.65
C ALA A 189 7.40 -9.87 0.89
N ILE A 190 6.19 -10.41 1.00
CA ILE A 190 5.79 -11.66 0.39
C ILE A 190 4.70 -11.41 -0.65
N SER A 191 4.83 -11.96 -1.83
CA SER A 191 3.82 -11.88 -2.89
C SER A 191 3.29 -13.27 -3.22
N LEU A 192 1.98 -13.45 -3.10
CA LEU A 192 1.29 -14.67 -3.51
C LEU A 192 0.79 -14.47 -4.94
N VAL A 193 1.38 -15.17 -5.90
CA VAL A 193 1.17 -14.90 -7.32
C VAL A 193 0.45 -16.05 -7.99
N ALA A 194 -0.75 -15.80 -8.47
CA ALA A 194 -1.52 -16.73 -9.26
C ALA A 194 -1.10 -16.68 -10.75
N PRO A 195 -1.34 -17.75 -11.54
CA PRO A 195 -0.96 -17.78 -12.95
C PRO A 195 -1.45 -16.58 -13.78
N ASP A 196 -2.63 -16.08 -13.49
CA ASP A 196 -3.21 -14.92 -14.17
C ASP A 196 -2.60 -13.57 -13.72
N GLU A 197 -1.77 -13.55 -12.69
CA GLU A 197 -1.02 -12.38 -12.21
C GLU A 197 0.44 -12.33 -12.70
N GLU A 198 0.92 -13.32 -13.43
CA GLU A 198 2.30 -13.37 -13.93
C GLU A 198 2.69 -12.12 -14.75
N LYS A 199 1.76 -11.58 -15.53
CA LYS A 199 2.03 -10.36 -16.30
C LYS A 199 2.27 -9.17 -15.38
N LEU A 200 1.52 -9.05 -14.30
CA LEU A 200 1.72 -8.00 -13.28
C LEU A 200 3.07 -8.17 -12.59
N LEU A 201 3.43 -9.40 -12.23
CA LEU A 201 4.73 -9.71 -11.64
C LEU A 201 5.87 -9.25 -12.55
N ARG A 202 5.87 -9.64 -13.83
CA ARG A 202 6.91 -9.25 -14.80
C ARG A 202 7.02 -7.73 -14.97
N ASN A 203 5.92 -7.02 -14.91
CA ASN A 203 5.94 -5.56 -14.97
C ASN A 203 6.60 -4.96 -13.72
N ILE A 204 6.27 -5.48 -12.53
CA ILE A 204 6.87 -5.06 -11.26
C ILE A 204 8.38 -5.36 -11.25
N GLU A 205 8.79 -6.56 -11.65
CA GLU A 205 10.21 -6.94 -11.77
C GLU A 205 10.99 -6.00 -12.70
N ARG A 206 10.39 -5.66 -13.86
CA ARG A 206 10.99 -4.70 -14.80
C ARG A 206 11.14 -3.30 -14.19
N MET A 207 10.12 -2.83 -13.48
CA MET A 207 10.13 -1.50 -12.86
C MET A 207 11.13 -1.44 -11.70
N THR A 208 11.18 -2.48 -10.86
CA THR A 208 12.07 -2.55 -9.69
C THR A 208 13.49 -2.98 -10.06
N ARG A 209 13.71 -3.51 -11.28
CA ARG A 209 14.97 -4.12 -11.75
C ARG A 209 15.44 -5.29 -10.86
N GLN A 210 14.48 -6.04 -10.33
CA GLN A 210 14.70 -7.22 -9.49
C GLN A 210 13.96 -8.41 -10.11
N SER A 211 14.50 -9.61 -9.97
CA SER A 211 13.93 -10.89 -10.44
C SER A 211 13.89 -11.91 -9.32
#